data_a7de71068ca3a36e321e1c37503b4e52
#
_entry.id   a7de71068ca3a36e321e1c37503b4e52
#
_cell.length_a   1.000
_cell.length_b   1.000
_cell.length_c   1.000
_cell.angle_alpha   90.00
_cell.angle_beta   90.00
_cell.angle_gamma   90.00
#
_symmetry.space_group_name_H-M   'P 1'
#
loop_
_entity.id
_entity.type
_entity.pdbx_description
1 polymer ?
#
loop_
_entity_poly.entity_id
_entity_poly.type
_entity_poly.pdbx_seq_one_letter_code
_entity_poly.pdbx_strand_id
1 'polypeptide(L)'
;MNKSSVFILIGGKSKRFGSPKWQAILNDKLILDHIWDACDIFENRFVIGKEKPKYFEKPFIRDALEMNAPINGLYTALKNAQSDWVLFLSCDLPLITPKIFEKLWKSKTDNCDIVIPKANNKTQVTCGFYHKRILPKLESEIQKKHYS
;
A
#
# COMPACT_ATOMS: atom_id res chain seq x y z
N MET A 1 5.89 0.44 15.64
CA MET A 1 5.12 -0.14 14.52
C MET A 1 3.68 0.34 14.47
N ASN A 2 2.97 0.24 15.55
CA ASN A 2 1.52 0.54 15.58
C ASN A 2 1.16 1.98 15.20
N LYS A 3 2.08 2.91 15.38
CA LYS A 3 1.88 4.33 15.01
C LYS A 3 2.11 4.60 13.52
N SER A 4 2.62 3.62 12.76
CA SER A 4 2.76 3.74 11.32
C SER A 4 1.38 3.84 10.68
N SER A 5 1.25 4.66 9.65
CA SER A 5 0.02 4.72 8.86
C SER A 5 0.04 3.60 7.83
N VAL A 6 -1.12 3.00 7.58
CA VAL A 6 -1.27 1.95 6.57
C VAL A 6 -2.06 2.50 5.39
N PHE A 7 -1.57 2.23 4.19
CA PHE A 7 -2.26 2.60 2.95
C PHE A 7 -2.41 1.36 2.08
N ILE A 8 -3.66 1.02 1.76
CA ILE A 8 -3.98 -0.16 0.95
C ILE A 8 -4.41 0.30 -0.43
N LEU A 9 -3.64 -0.10 -1.44
CA LEU A 9 -3.89 0.25 -2.83
C LEU A 9 -4.92 -0.70 -3.44
N ILE A 10 -6.05 -0.15 -3.89
CA ILE A 10 -7.09 -0.92 -4.58
C ILE A 10 -7.13 -0.65 -6.08
N GLY A 11 -6.42 0.37 -6.55
CA GLY A 11 -6.36 0.70 -7.96
C GLY A 11 -5.51 -0.28 -8.73
N GLY A 12 -6.09 -0.96 -9.69
CA GLY A 12 -5.39 -1.86 -10.56
C GLY A 12 -6.34 -2.36 -11.64
N LYS A 13 -5.83 -2.45 -12.85
CA LYS A 13 -6.60 -2.98 -13.97
C LYS A 13 -6.66 -4.49 -13.91
N SER A 14 -7.50 -5.08 -13.08
CA SER A 14 -7.78 -6.51 -13.20
C SER A 14 -8.96 -6.71 -14.11
N LYS A 15 -8.78 -6.40 -15.38
CA LYS A 15 -9.79 -6.62 -16.41
C LYS A 15 -10.08 -8.10 -16.67
N ARG A 16 -9.26 -8.99 -16.10
CA ARG A 16 -9.40 -10.44 -16.33
C ARG A 16 -10.65 -11.04 -15.74
N PHE A 17 -11.28 -10.41 -14.76
CA PHE A 17 -12.43 -10.97 -14.05
C PHE A 17 -13.68 -10.10 -14.10
N GLY A 18 -13.69 -9.03 -14.91
CA GLY A 18 -14.84 -8.14 -14.98
C GLY A 18 -15.13 -7.33 -13.73
N SER A 19 -14.38 -7.54 -12.66
CA SER A 19 -14.51 -6.79 -11.41
C SER A 19 -13.14 -6.60 -10.77
N PRO A 20 -12.96 -5.52 -9.97
CA PRO A 20 -11.69 -5.29 -9.28
C PRO A 20 -11.36 -6.43 -8.29
N LYS A 21 -10.08 -6.77 -8.16
CA LYS A 21 -9.63 -7.83 -7.26
C LYS A 21 -10.03 -7.61 -5.80
N TRP A 22 -10.06 -6.36 -5.35
CA TRP A 22 -10.40 -6.08 -3.95
C TRP A 22 -11.83 -6.51 -3.59
N GLN A 23 -12.71 -6.64 -4.60
CA GLN A 23 -14.09 -7.09 -4.42
C GLN A 23 -14.24 -8.61 -4.48
N ALA A 24 -13.19 -9.34 -4.84
CA ALA A 24 -13.26 -10.79 -4.86
C ALA A 24 -13.51 -11.33 -3.46
N ILE A 25 -14.27 -12.42 -3.39
CA ILE A 25 -14.64 -13.04 -2.12
C ILE A 25 -13.76 -14.25 -1.87
N LEU A 26 -13.16 -14.30 -0.69
CA LEU A 26 -12.38 -15.42 -0.22
C LEU A 26 -12.87 -15.77 1.18
N ASN A 27 -13.34 -17.01 1.36
CA ASN A 27 -13.90 -17.48 2.66
C ASN A 27 -14.99 -16.53 3.18
N ASP A 28 -15.98 -16.24 2.31
CA ASP A 28 -17.16 -15.42 2.62
C ASP A 28 -16.87 -13.96 2.97
N LYS A 29 -15.69 -13.46 2.58
CA LYS A 29 -15.27 -12.10 2.92
C LYS A 29 -14.50 -11.48 1.76
N LEU A 30 -14.68 -10.17 1.54
CA LEU A 30 -13.94 -9.46 0.50
C LEU A 30 -12.43 -9.50 0.78
N ILE A 31 -11.64 -9.60 -0.27
CA ILE A 31 -10.18 -9.58 -0.13
C ILE A 31 -9.72 -8.31 0.59
N LEU A 32 -10.31 -7.16 0.25
CA LEU A 32 -9.99 -5.91 0.94
C LEU A 32 -10.27 -6.01 2.44
N ASP A 33 -11.38 -6.63 2.82
CA ASP A 33 -11.72 -6.78 4.24
C ASP A 33 -10.74 -7.68 4.98
N HIS A 34 -10.23 -8.73 4.32
CA HIS A 34 -9.18 -9.57 4.90
C HIS A 34 -7.93 -8.75 5.20
N ILE A 35 -7.50 -7.93 4.24
CA ILE A 35 -6.31 -7.09 4.40
C ILE A 35 -6.56 -6.01 5.45
N TRP A 36 -7.74 -5.39 5.41
CA TRP A 36 -8.12 -4.35 6.37
C TRP A 36 -8.07 -4.86 7.81
N ASP A 37 -8.62 -6.06 8.04
CA ASP A 37 -8.63 -6.67 9.37
C ASP A 37 -7.24 -7.06 9.83
N ALA A 38 -6.38 -7.53 8.91
CA ALA A 38 -4.99 -7.85 9.25
C ALA A 38 -4.23 -6.61 9.72
N CYS A 39 -4.66 -5.43 9.31
CA CYS A 39 -4.06 -4.16 9.67
C CYS A 39 -4.68 -3.51 10.91
N ASP A 40 -5.51 -4.23 11.65
CA ASP A 40 -6.22 -3.71 12.81
C ASP A 40 -5.29 -3.21 13.94
N ILE A 41 -4.07 -3.72 13.99
CA ILE A 41 -3.07 -3.31 14.98
C ILE A 41 -2.53 -1.87 14.75
N PHE A 42 -2.78 -1.28 13.59
CA PHE A 42 -2.31 0.07 13.26
C PHE A 42 -3.37 1.11 13.60
N GLU A 43 -2.92 2.25 14.13
CA GLU A 43 -3.82 3.32 14.54
C GLU A 43 -4.53 4.00 13.37
N ASN A 44 -3.86 4.11 12.24
CA ASN A 44 -4.39 4.81 11.07
C ASN A 44 -4.32 3.92 9.84
N ARG A 45 -5.48 3.71 9.22
CA ARG A 45 -5.60 2.89 8.00
C ARG A 45 -6.38 3.66 6.95
N PHE A 46 -5.90 3.61 5.72
CA PHE A 46 -6.54 4.28 4.58
C PHE A 46 -6.52 3.37 3.36
N VAL A 47 -7.48 3.56 2.48
CA VAL A 47 -7.51 2.93 1.16
C VAL A 47 -7.17 3.99 0.12
N ILE A 48 -6.34 3.63 -0.85
CA ILE A 48 -5.95 4.52 -1.94
C ILE A 48 -6.44 3.96 -3.26
N GLY A 49 -7.00 4.80 -4.10
CA GLY A 49 -7.41 4.42 -5.45
C GLY A 49 -7.69 5.64 -6.30
N LYS A 50 -8.01 5.41 -7.56
CA LYS A 50 -8.30 6.51 -8.49
C LYS A 50 -9.65 7.15 -8.25
N GLU A 51 -10.64 6.32 -7.93
CA GLU A 51 -12.00 6.78 -7.65
C GLU A 51 -12.54 6.05 -6.44
N LYS A 52 -13.22 6.78 -5.57
CA LYS A 52 -13.88 6.18 -4.42
C LYS A 52 -15.06 5.33 -4.90
N PRO A 53 -15.07 4.03 -4.58
CA PRO A 53 -16.22 3.19 -4.95
C PRO A 53 -17.50 3.67 -4.32
N LYS A 54 -18.64 3.43 -4.98
CA LYS A 54 -19.96 3.77 -4.43
C LYS A 54 -20.19 3.03 -3.12
N TYR A 55 -20.77 3.72 -2.14
CA TYR A 55 -21.10 3.16 -0.83
C TYR A 55 -19.89 2.66 -0.05
N PHE A 56 -18.72 3.19 -0.36
CA PHE A 56 -17.48 2.81 0.32
C PHE A 56 -17.40 3.50 1.68
N GLU A 57 -17.28 2.71 2.74
CA GLU A 57 -17.29 3.23 4.12
C GLU A 57 -15.91 3.41 4.74
N LYS A 58 -14.86 2.79 4.18
CA LYS A 58 -13.52 2.91 4.73
C LYS A 58 -12.91 4.27 4.36
N PRO A 59 -12.00 4.81 5.21
CA PRO A 59 -11.27 6.04 4.86
C PRO A 59 -10.57 5.88 3.52
N PHE A 60 -10.84 6.80 2.61
CA PHE A 60 -10.34 6.73 1.23
C PHE A 60 -9.57 7.98 0.86
N ILE A 61 -8.44 7.79 0.17
CA ILE A 61 -7.63 8.87 -0.37
C ILE A 61 -7.48 8.65 -1.87
N ARG A 62 -7.81 9.66 -2.63
CA ARG A 62 -7.68 9.60 -4.09
C ARG A 62 -6.20 9.74 -4.48
N ASP A 63 -5.76 8.99 -5.49
CA ASP A 63 -4.41 9.09 -6.04
C ASP A 63 -4.08 10.53 -6.42
N ALA A 64 -2.89 10.97 -6.00
CA ALA A 64 -2.42 12.33 -6.27
C ALA A 64 -2.01 12.54 -7.71
N LEU A 65 -1.66 11.47 -8.42
CA LEU A 65 -1.18 11.52 -9.80
C LEU A 65 -2.11 10.71 -10.70
N GLU A 66 -2.13 11.04 -11.98
CA GLU A 66 -2.99 10.35 -12.94
C GLU A 66 -2.36 9.08 -13.54
N MET A 67 -1.10 8.81 -13.25
CA MET A 67 -0.42 7.64 -13.83
C MET A 67 -0.92 6.33 -13.25
N ASN A 68 -0.92 5.29 -14.09
CA ASN A 68 -1.36 3.94 -13.73
C ASN A 68 -0.17 3.08 -13.29
N ALA A 69 0.43 3.41 -12.14
CA ALA A 69 1.58 2.66 -11.64
C ALA A 69 1.55 2.60 -10.12
N PRO A 70 2.09 1.53 -9.51
CA PRO A 70 2.17 1.43 -8.04
C PRO A 70 2.90 2.60 -7.39
N ILE A 71 3.83 3.23 -8.12
CA ILE A 71 4.56 4.40 -7.62
C ILE A 71 3.62 5.56 -7.29
N ASN A 72 2.51 5.70 -8.02
CA ASN A 72 1.50 6.70 -7.74
C ASN A 72 0.88 6.49 -6.36
N GLY A 73 0.50 5.26 -6.06
CA GLY A 73 -0.05 4.91 -4.75
C GLY A 73 0.94 5.17 -3.63
N LEU A 74 2.20 4.78 -3.81
CA LEU A 74 3.24 5.02 -2.82
C LEU A 74 3.48 6.51 -2.59
N TYR A 75 3.52 7.29 -3.66
CA TYR A 75 3.66 8.75 -3.59
C TYR A 75 2.51 9.36 -2.79
N THR A 76 1.27 8.95 -3.11
CA THR A 76 0.08 9.44 -2.42
C THR A 76 0.13 9.08 -0.92
N ALA A 77 0.54 7.86 -0.60
CA ALA A 77 0.67 7.41 0.79
C ALA A 77 1.67 8.28 1.55
N LEU A 78 2.85 8.49 0.99
CA LEU A 78 3.90 9.27 1.67
C LEU A 78 3.51 10.73 1.80
N LYS A 79 2.81 11.29 0.82
CA LYS A 79 2.30 12.67 0.87
C LYS A 79 1.30 12.87 2.01
N ASN A 80 0.48 11.88 2.29
CA ASN A 80 -0.59 11.97 3.27
C ASN A 80 -0.23 11.37 4.62
N ALA A 81 0.97 10.82 4.76
CA ALA A 81 1.39 10.19 6.01
C ALA A 81 1.69 11.22 7.08
N GLN A 82 1.17 10.95 8.28
CA GLN A 82 1.47 11.75 9.47
C GLN A 82 2.51 11.06 10.35
N SER A 83 2.94 9.86 9.96
CA SER A 83 3.93 9.06 10.65
C SER A 83 5.23 9.01 9.86
N ASP A 84 6.33 8.71 10.53
CA ASP A 84 7.64 8.58 9.86
C ASP A 84 7.69 7.36 8.95
N TRP A 85 7.08 6.26 9.38
CA TRP A 85 7.02 5.03 8.61
C TRP A 85 5.61 4.78 8.11
N VAL A 86 5.52 4.27 6.88
CA VAL A 86 4.26 3.95 6.22
C VAL A 86 4.30 2.49 5.80
N LEU A 87 3.24 1.74 6.10
CA LEU A 87 3.05 0.40 5.55
C LEU A 87 2.21 0.55 4.28
N PHE A 88 2.78 0.14 3.16
CA PHE A 88 2.14 0.21 1.85
C PHE A 88 1.79 -1.18 1.36
N LEU A 89 0.52 -1.43 1.09
CA LEU A 89 0.02 -2.75 0.70
C LEU A 89 -0.83 -2.66 -0.55
N SER A 90 -0.81 -3.73 -1.36
CA SER A 90 -1.69 -3.89 -2.49
C SER A 90 -2.70 -5.02 -2.23
N CYS A 91 -3.88 -4.91 -2.82
CA CYS A 91 -4.90 -5.96 -2.75
C CYS A 91 -4.55 -7.22 -3.53
N ASP A 92 -3.40 -7.27 -4.18
CA ASP A 92 -2.91 -8.48 -4.85
C ASP A 92 -2.34 -9.51 -3.88
N LEU A 93 -2.33 -9.22 -2.59
CA LEU A 93 -1.69 -10.06 -1.56
C LEU A 93 -2.75 -10.63 -0.62
N PRO A 94 -3.46 -11.71 -0.99
CA PRO A 94 -4.65 -12.16 -0.28
C PRO A 94 -4.42 -12.77 1.10
N LEU A 95 -3.22 -13.23 1.42
CA LEU A 95 -2.95 -13.97 2.67
C LEU A 95 -1.98 -13.24 3.59
N ILE A 96 -2.12 -11.92 3.68
CA ILE A 96 -1.31 -11.12 4.60
C ILE A 96 -1.77 -11.37 6.03
N THR A 97 -0.81 -11.62 6.93
CA THR A 97 -1.08 -11.77 8.35
C THR A 97 -0.29 -10.73 9.16
N PRO A 98 -0.74 -10.40 10.37
CA PRO A 98 0.01 -9.47 11.23
C PRO A 98 1.45 -9.91 11.50
N LYS A 99 1.73 -11.22 11.48
CA LYS A 99 3.09 -11.74 11.69
C LYS A 99 4.07 -11.25 10.63
N ILE A 100 3.59 -11.08 9.38
CA ILE A 100 4.43 -10.56 8.29
C ILE A 100 4.85 -9.13 8.61
N PHE A 101 3.94 -8.32 9.11
CA PHE A 101 4.23 -6.93 9.46
C PHE A 101 5.27 -6.85 10.58
N GLU A 102 5.12 -7.67 11.62
CA GLU A 102 6.08 -7.71 12.72
C GLU A 102 7.46 -8.14 12.25
N LYS A 103 7.52 -9.15 11.38
CA LYS A 103 8.78 -9.65 10.83
C LYS A 103 9.49 -8.58 10.01
N LEU A 104 8.76 -7.87 9.16
CA LEU A 104 9.31 -6.79 8.38
C LEU A 104 9.82 -5.66 9.28
N TRP A 105 9.02 -5.28 10.28
CA TRP A 105 9.40 -4.21 11.20
C TRP A 105 10.68 -4.56 11.98
N LYS A 106 10.81 -5.79 12.43
CA LYS A 106 12.00 -6.25 13.16
C LYS A 106 13.24 -6.32 12.28
N SER A 107 13.07 -6.47 10.98
CA SER A 107 14.18 -6.49 10.03
C SER A 107 14.74 -5.09 9.75
N LYS A 108 14.08 -4.06 10.23
CA LYS A 108 14.46 -2.68 10.02
C LYS A 108 15.77 -2.35 10.73
N THR A 109 16.67 -1.65 10.03
CA THR A 109 17.93 -1.16 10.59
C THR A 109 17.87 0.37 10.70
N ASP A 110 18.77 0.96 11.49
CA ASP A 110 18.76 2.42 11.71
C ASP A 110 19.02 3.22 10.44
N ASN A 111 19.70 2.61 9.46
CA ASN A 111 20.09 3.30 8.24
C ASN A 111 19.22 2.95 7.03
N CYS A 112 18.17 2.13 7.21
CA CYS A 112 17.32 1.76 6.09
C CYS A 112 16.12 2.69 5.96
N ASP A 113 15.65 2.88 4.73
CA ASP A 113 14.48 3.68 4.41
C ASP A 113 13.32 2.85 3.90
N ILE A 114 13.60 1.60 3.50
CA ILE A 114 12.63 0.70 2.89
C ILE A 114 12.86 -0.70 3.43
N VAL A 115 11.77 -1.35 3.86
CA VAL A 115 11.81 -2.75 4.28
C VAL A 115 10.71 -3.49 3.51
N ILE A 116 11.14 -4.32 2.56
CA ILE A 116 10.21 -5.09 1.72
C ILE A 116 10.64 -6.56 1.71
N PRO A 117 9.68 -7.48 1.61
CA PRO A 117 10.02 -8.90 1.57
C PRO A 117 10.51 -9.32 0.20
N LYS A 118 11.25 -10.41 0.17
CA LYS A 118 11.65 -11.08 -1.06
C LYS A 118 11.07 -12.48 -1.04
N ALA A 119 10.29 -12.80 -2.04
CA ALA A 119 9.69 -14.11 -2.20
C ALA A 119 9.99 -14.63 -3.60
N ASN A 120 10.49 -15.88 -3.69
CA ASN A 120 10.83 -16.52 -4.97
C ASN A 120 11.78 -15.66 -5.82
N ASN A 121 12.79 -15.05 -5.17
CA ASN A 121 13.77 -14.15 -5.79
C ASN A 121 13.19 -12.86 -6.36
N LYS A 122 11.95 -12.51 -5.99
CA LYS A 122 11.32 -11.25 -6.40
C LYS A 122 11.03 -10.39 -5.18
N THR A 123 11.36 -9.10 -5.27
CA THR A 123 11.01 -8.14 -4.25
C THR A 123 9.55 -7.74 -4.38
N GLN A 124 8.84 -7.68 -3.24
CA GLN A 124 7.41 -7.34 -3.22
C GLN A 124 7.27 -5.87 -2.83
N VAL A 125 7.42 -4.99 -3.80
CA VAL A 125 7.41 -3.53 -3.55
C VAL A 125 6.08 -3.02 -3.02
N THR A 126 4.99 -3.74 -3.25
CA THR A 126 3.66 -3.37 -2.77
C THR A 126 3.28 -4.07 -1.46
N CYS A 127 4.27 -4.49 -0.69
CA CYS A 127 4.08 -5.03 0.65
C CYS A 127 5.29 -4.66 1.50
N GLY A 128 5.30 -3.45 2.06
CA GLY A 128 6.47 -3.08 2.86
C GLY A 128 6.33 -1.77 3.59
N PHE A 129 7.33 -1.51 4.43
CA PHE A 129 7.45 -0.26 5.16
C PHE A 129 8.37 0.69 4.42
N TYR A 130 7.95 1.95 4.31
CA TYR A 130 8.69 3.01 3.63
C TYR A 130 8.80 4.20 4.57
N HIS A 131 10.02 4.74 4.72
CA HIS A 131 10.24 5.93 5.53
C HIS A 131 9.89 7.19 4.74
N LYS A 132 9.23 8.12 5.41
CA LYS A 132 8.78 9.37 4.80
C LYS A 132 9.90 10.18 4.14
N ARG A 133 11.14 10.03 4.62
CA ARG A 133 12.29 10.77 4.08
C ARG A 133 12.65 10.42 2.64
N ILE A 134 12.08 9.34 2.06
CA ILE A 134 12.30 9.03 0.65
C ILE A 134 11.44 9.86 -0.29
N LEU A 135 10.49 10.62 0.24
CA LEU A 135 9.53 11.37 -0.58
C LEU A 135 10.21 12.32 -1.58
N PRO A 136 11.21 13.15 -1.22
CA PRO A 136 11.86 14.02 -2.20
C PRO A 136 12.51 13.26 -3.34
N LYS A 137 13.14 12.12 -3.04
CA LYS A 137 13.77 11.29 -4.06
C LYS A 137 12.73 10.67 -4.98
N LEU A 138 11.61 10.25 -4.41
CA LEU A 138 10.50 9.69 -5.19
C LEU A 138 9.91 10.74 -6.12
N GLU A 139 9.71 11.97 -5.64
CA GLU A 139 9.23 13.07 -6.45
C GLU A 139 10.17 13.34 -7.63
N SER A 140 11.47 13.31 -7.39
CA SER A 140 12.48 13.51 -8.44
C SER A 140 12.37 12.42 -9.51
N GLU A 141 12.22 11.17 -9.11
CA GLU A 141 12.10 10.06 -10.06
C GLU A 141 10.81 10.15 -10.88
N ILE A 142 9.71 10.56 -10.26
CA ILE A 142 8.43 10.74 -10.96
C ILE A 142 8.55 11.84 -12.01
N GLN A 143 9.19 12.96 -11.69
CA GLN A 143 9.40 14.06 -12.60
C GLN A 143 10.23 13.65 -13.82
N LYS A 144 11.30 12.86 -13.59
CA LYS A 144 12.13 12.36 -14.68
C LYS A 144 11.34 11.49 -15.66
N LYS A 145 10.49 10.63 -15.17
CA LYS A 145 9.66 9.76 -16.01
C LYS A 145 8.61 10.55 -16.79
N HIS A 146 8.12 11.62 -16.20
CA HIS A 146 7.08 12.44 -16.83
C HIS A 146 7.61 13.25 -18.02
N TYR A 147 8.89 13.64 -17.99
CA TYR A 147 9.51 14.47 -19.00
C TYR A 147 10.45 13.72 -19.96
N SER A 148 10.61 12.44 -19.77
CA SER A 148 11.37 11.60 -20.71
C SER A 148 10.42 10.83 -21.68
#